data_42b4a644d7c3768de30e0d34b69d9e96
#
_entry.id   42b4a644d7c3768de30e0d34b69d9e96
#
_cell.length_a   1.000
_cell.length_b   1.000
_cell.length_c   1.000
_cell.angle_alpha   90.00
_cell.angle_beta   90.00
_cell.angle_gamma   90.00
#
_symmetry.space_group_name_H-M   'P 1'
#
loop_
_entity.id
_entity.type
_entity.pdbx_description
1 polymer ?
#
loop_
_entity_poly.entity_id
_entity_poly.type
_entity_poly.pdbx_seq_one_letter_code
_entity_poly.pdbx_strand_id
1 'polypeptide(L)'
;MILCCGEALIDMIPTPTPTTAGPDGFVPHAGGAVFNTAIALGRLGAQVGMLSGLSSDMFGRQLVDGLKASHVDVSHVVLSDRPTTLAFVRLVGGHATYDFYDENSAGRMITPGDMPALSAEVSALYFGGISLACEPGADAYADLLARNAEGRAVMIDPNIRPGFIKDIERYRQRLDRMLALSDIVKVSDEDLNWINPAPLSLRDKVAELLAKGPSVVILTRGGEGATGYLANGEEVQVPAVKAEIVDTVGAGDTFNAGVLAKMSELGQLHKSALATLSPEVLTEALAYGARVAAVTVSRAGANAPWVEEI
;
A
#
# COMPACT_ATOMS: atom_id res chain seq x y z
N MET A 1 -0.99 -4.74 -16.83
CA MET A 1 -1.75 -4.03 -15.78
C MET A 1 -1.24 -4.40 -14.39
N ILE A 2 -1.08 -3.42 -13.49
CA ILE A 2 -0.77 -3.62 -12.06
C ILE A 2 -2.11 -3.78 -11.32
N LEU A 3 -2.30 -4.83 -10.53
CA LEU A 3 -3.49 -5.02 -9.72
C LEU A 3 -3.16 -4.74 -8.24
N CYS A 4 -3.76 -3.70 -7.68
CA CYS A 4 -3.65 -3.36 -6.27
C CYS A 4 -4.68 -4.18 -5.47
N CYS A 5 -4.21 -5.03 -4.56
CA CYS A 5 -4.99 -6.02 -3.82
C CYS A 5 -4.99 -5.68 -2.32
N GLY A 6 -6.07 -5.12 -1.81
CA GLY A 6 -6.15 -4.76 -0.40
C GLY A 6 -7.28 -3.81 -0.06
N GLU A 7 -7.11 -3.07 1.05
CA GLU A 7 -8.16 -2.26 1.64
C GLU A 7 -8.47 -0.99 0.86
N ALA A 8 -9.75 -0.64 0.92
CA ALA A 8 -10.29 0.69 0.67
C ALA A 8 -11.30 0.99 1.78
N LEU A 9 -11.26 2.17 2.34
CA LEU A 9 -12.05 2.56 3.50
C LEU A 9 -12.39 4.06 3.48
N ILE A 10 -13.18 4.49 4.44
CA ILE A 10 -13.45 5.91 4.65
C ILE A 10 -12.87 6.36 5.98
N ASP A 11 -11.96 7.34 5.91
CA ASP A 11 -11.46 8.07 7.06
C ASP A 11 -12.46 9.18 7.43
N MET A 12 -13.02 9.08 8.63
CA MET A 12 -13.92 10.08 9.22
C MET A 12 -13.07 11.10 9.98
N ILE A 13 -12.71 12.18 9.30
CA ILE A 13 -11.82 13.21 9.86
C ILE A 13 -12.65 14.25 10.62
N PRO A 14 -12.30 14.55 11.90
CA PRO A 14 -13.03 15.54 12.69
C PRO A 14 -12.88 16.94 12.09
N THR A 15 -13.98 17.68 12.08
CA THR A 15 -14.00 19.10 11.70
C THR A 15 -14.73 19.90 12.76
N PRO A 16 -14.23 21.08 13.15
CA PRO A 16 -14.93 21.95 14.06
C PRO A 16 -16.31 22.31 13.52
N THR A 17 -17.35 22.07 14.31
CA THR A 17 -18.70 22.49 13.94
C THR A 17 -18.84 23.96 14.32
N PRO A 18 -19.28 24.85 13.42
CA PRO A 18 -19.42 26.28 13.69
C PRO A 18 -20.51 26.62 14.72
N THR A 19 -21.21 25.64 15.29
CA THR A 19 -22.35 25.87 16.19
C THR A 19 -21.96 25.51 17.62
N THR A 20 -22.38 26.36 18.57
CA THR A 20 -22.20 26.23 20.03
C THR A 20 -22.99 25.05 20.65
N ALA A 21 -23.59 24.19 19.86
CA ALA A 21 -24.65 23.28 20.32
C ALA A 21 -24.37 21.77 20.10
N GLY A 22 -23.13 21.35 19.83
CA GLY A 22 -22.88 19.91 19.65
C GLY A 22 -21.41 19.54 19.50
N PRO A 23 -21.09 18.22 19.54
CA PRO A 23 -19.76 17.73 19.27
C PRO A 23 -19.32 18.06 17.83
N ASP A 24 -18.01 18.06 17.59
CA ASP A 24 -17.44 18.22 16.26
C ASP A 24 -18.07 17.26 15.25
N GLY A 25 -18.25 17.74 14.01
CA GLY A 25 -18.69 16.90 12.90
C GLY A 25 -17.53 16.08 12.34
N PHE A 26 -17.85 15.17 11.41
CA PHE A 26 -16.86 14.41 10.67
C PHE A 26 -17.06 14.60 9.16
N VAL A 27 -15.95 14.73 8.44
CA VAL A 27 -15.91 14.73 6.97
C VAL A 27 -15.38 13.39 6.49
N PRO A 28 -16.14 12.65 5.64
CA PRO A 28 -15.68 11.38 5.10
C PRO A 28 -14.67 11.59 3.97
N HIS A 29 -13.50 10.99 4.10
CA HIS A 29 -12.45 10.97 3.08
C HIS A 29 -12.18 9.54 2.63
N ALA A 30 -12.09 9.32 1.32
CA ALA A 30 -11.66 8.04 0.77
C ALA A 30 -10.18 7.79 1.12
N GLY A 31 -9.86 6.59 1.60
CA GLY A 31 -8.54 6.23 2.09
C GLY A 31 -8.28 4.72 2.08
N GLY A 32 -7.23 4.33 2.76
CA GLY A 32 -6.67 2.99 2.79
C GLY A 32 -5.36 2.93 2.00
N ALA A 33 -4.33 2.27 2.54
CA ALA A 33 -2.99 2.29 1.94
C ALA A 33 -2.98 1.76 0.50
N VAL A 34 -3.65 0.63 0.26
CA VAL A 34 -3.71 0.03 -1.08
C VAL A 34 -4.58 0.85 -2.03
N PHE A 35 -5.68 1.41 -1.54
CA PHE A 35 -6.52 2.34 -2.30
C PHE A 35 -5.73 3.60 -2.72
N ASN A 36 -4.99 4.22 -1.80
CA ASN A 36 -4.16 5.39 -2.08
C ASN A 36 -3.10 5.09 -3.14
N THR A 37 -2.45 3.90 -3.06
CA THR A 37 -1.49 3.46 -4.06
C THR A 37 -2.15 3.28 -5.43
N ALA A 38 -3.34 2.70 -5.50
CA ALA A 38 -4.08 2.54 -6.75
C ALA A 38 -4.46 3.88 -7.39
N ILE A 39 -4.99 4.82 -6.58
CA ILE A 39 -5.29 6.20 -7.01
C ILE A 39 -4.04 6.87 -7.59
N ALA A 40 -2.92 6.79 -6.87
CA ALA A 40 -1.67 7.40 -7.31
C ALA A 40 -1.17 6.78 -8.63
N LEU A 41 -1.18 5.46 -8.76
CA LEU A 41 -0.79 4.76 -10.00
C LEU A 41 -1.63 5.22 -11.20
N GLY A 42 -2.95 5.31 -11.04
CA GLY A 42 -3.83 5.74 -12.12
C GLY A 42 -3.57 7.21 -12.54
N ARG A 43 -3.36 8.11 -11.56
CA ARG A 43 -3.00 9.52 -11.82
C ARG A 43 -1.62 9.67 -12.47
N LEU A 44 -0.69 8.76 -12.19
CA LEU A 44 0.63 8.69 -12.84
C LEU A 44 0.59 8.05 -14.24
N GLY A 45 -0.60 7.69 -14.74
CA GLY A 45 -0.78 7.13 -16.08
C GLY A 45 -0.48 5.65 -16.21
N ALA A 46 -0.26 4.92 -15.11
CA ALA A 46 -0.04 3.49 -15.16
C ALA A 46 -1.35 2.73 -15.46
N GLN A 47 -1.26 1.60 -16.17
CA GLN A 47 -2.38 0.69 -16.29
C GLN A 47 -2.58 -0.05 -14.96
N VAL A 48 -3.61 0.32 -14.21
CA VAL A 48 -3.86 -0.17 -12.85
C VAL A 48 -5.30 -0.59 -12.65
N GLY A 49 -5.51 -1.62 -11.85
CA GLY A 49 -6.81 -2.06 -11.35
C GLY A 49 -6.81 -2.21 -9.84
N MET A 50 -8.00 -2.23 -9.25
CA MET A 50 -8.21 -2.47 -7.81
C MET A 50 -8.97 -3.76 -7.59
N LEU A 51 -8.44 -4.62 -6.69
CA LEU A 51 -9.11 -5.77 -6.13
C LEU A 51 -9.33 -5.53 -4.64
N SER A 52 -10.57 -5.34 -4.26
CA SER A 52 -11.03 -5.11 -2.89
C SER A 52 -12.48 -5.54 -2.75
N GLY A 53 -12.90 -5.87 -1.53
CA GLY A 53 -14.32 -5.96 -1.21
C GLY A 53 -14.88 -4.55 -0.97
N LEU A 54 -15.79 -4.07 -1.81
CA LEU A 54 -16.44 -2.78 -1.67
C LEU A 54 -17.94 -2.93 -1.41
N SER A 55 -18.47 -2.02 -0.61
CA SER A 55 -19.90 -1.97 -0.28
C SER A 55 -20.72 -1.41 -1.45
N SER A 56 -21.99 -1.83 -1.53
CA SER A 56 -23.02 -1.17 -2.35
C SER A 56 -23.59 0.10 -1.70
N ASP A 57 -23.18 0.46 -0.47
CA ASP A 57 -23.62 1.65 0.25
C ASP A 57 -23.10 2.97 -0.35
N MET A 58 -23.46 4.11 0.27
CA MET A 58 -23.06 5.42 -0.22
C MET A 58 -21.53 5.61 -0.21
N PHE A 59 -20.84 5.06 0.76
CA PHE A 59 -19.38 5.17 0.91
C PHE A 59 -18.65 4.24 -0.06
N GLY A 60 -19.15 3.03 -0.29
CA GLY A 60 -18.60 2.14 -1.31
C GLY A 60 -18.72 2.76 -2.72
N ARG A 61 -19.82 3.46 -3.02
CA ARG A 61 -19.94 4.23 -4.27
C ARG A 61 -18.93 5.36 -4.35
N GLN A 62 -18.70 6.11 -3.26
CA GLN A 62 -17.68 7.17 -3.20
C GLN A 62 -16.28 6.61 -3.50
N LEU A 63 -15.92 5.43 -2.97
CA LEU A 63 -14.67 4.75 -3.25
C LEU A 63 -14.55 4.36 -4.73
N VAL A 64 -15.59 3.75 -5.30
CA VAL A 64 -15.63 3.37 -6.73
C VAL A 64 -15.50 4.60 -7.63
N ASP A 65 -16.19 5.68 -7.32
CA ASP A 65 -16.14 6.94 -8.09
C ASP A 65 -14.74 7.56 -8.03
N GLY A 66 -14.09 7.55 -6.86
CA GLY A 66 -12.71 8.00 -6.69
C GLY A 66 -11.70 7.18 -7.52
N LEU A 67 -11.85 5.85 -7.53
CA LEU A 67 -11.03 4.96 -8.37
C LEU A 67 -11.20 5.30 -9.86
N LYS A 68 -12.43 5.38 -10.33
CA LYS A 68 -12.73 5.71 -11.74
C LYS A 68 -12.23 7.10 -12.14
N ALA A 69 -12.42 8.10 -11.27
CA ALA A 69 -11.94 9.46 -11.51
C ALA A 69 -10.41 9.55 -11.61
N SER A 70 -9.70 8.57 -11.03
CA SER A 70 -8.24 8.46 -11.10
C SER A 70 -7.78 7.37 -12.10
N HIS A 71 -8.61 7.00 -13.07
CA HIS A 71 -8.30 6.04 -14.15
C HIS A 71 -7.95 4.62 -13.69
N VAL A 72 -8.45 4.20 -12.51
CA VAL A 72 -8.27 2.83 -12.00
C VAL A 72 -9.39 1.91 -12.51
N ASP A 73 -9.03 0.75 -13.05
CA ASP A 73 -9.99 -0.28 -13.43
C ASP A 73 -10.62 -0.91 -12.18
N VAL A 74 -11.95 -0.93 -12.15
CA VAL A 74 -12.75 -1.47 -11.05
C VAL A 74 -13.39 -2.82 -11.38
N SER A 75 -13.02 -3.46 -12.49
CA SER A 75 -13.60 -4.73 -12.93
C SER A 75 -13.29 -5.92 -11.99
N HIS A 76 -12.25 -5.78 -11.16
CA HIS A 76 -11.83 -6.79 -10.17
C HIS A 76 -12.41 -6.52 -8.77
N VAL A 77 -13.24 -5.48 -8.61
CA VAL A 77 -13.88 -5.18 -7.32
C VAL A 77 -14.95 -6.21 -7.01
N VAL A 78 -14.92 -6.77 -5.80
CA VAL A 78 -15.94 -7.66 -5.26
C VAL A 78 -16.99 -6.81 -4.54
N LEU A 79 -18.16 -6.64 -5.16
CA LEU A 79 -19.26 -5.88 -4.55
C LEU A 79 -20.02 -6.72 -3.52
N SER A 80 -20.38 -6.09 -2.40
CA SER A 80 -21.10 -6.71 -1.28
C SER A 80 -22.09 -5.72 -0.67
N ASP A 81 -23.21 -6.25 -0.12
CA ASP A 81 -24.16 -5.47 0.66
C ASP A 81 -23.73 -5.25 2.12
N ARG A 82 -22.54 -5.73 2.50
CA ARG A 82 -21.94 -5.44 3.81
C ARG A 82 -21.51 -3.98 3.88
N PRO A 83 -21.43 -3.37 5.09
CA PRO A 83 -21.05 -1.96 5.25
C PRO A 83 -19.61 -1.70 4.77
N THR A 84 -19.36 -0.45 4.39
CA THR A 84 -18.00 0.04 4.16
C THR A 84 -17.21 0.09 5.48
N THR A 85 -15.92 -0.20 5.45
CA THR A 85 -15.00 0.03 6.58
C THR A 85 -14.87 1.52 6.87
N LEU A 86 -15.07 1.92 8.13
CA LEU A 86 -14.90 3.29 8.59
C LEU A 86 -13.75 3.38 9.60
N ALA A 87 -12.95 4.41 9.49
CA ALA A 87 -11.90 4.77 10.43
C ALA A 87 -12.19 6.16 11.00
N PHE A 88 -12.57 6.26 12.28
CA PHE A 88 -12.76 7.54 12.94
C PHE A 88 -11.42 8.05 13.47
N VAL A 89 -11.01 9.21 13.00
CA VAL A 89 -9.78 9.86 13.45
C VAL A 89 -10.09 10.71 14.68
N ARG A 90 -9.30 10.54 15.74
CA ARG A 90 -9.32 11.41 16.91
C ARG A 90 -7.93 12.01 17.12
N LEU A 91 -7.88 13.28 17.47
CA LEU A 91 -6.64 13.95 17.84
C LEU A 91 -6.49 13.94 19.37
N VAL A 92 -5.50 13.21 19.87
CA VAL A 92 -5.19 13.14 21.31
C VAL A 92 -3.78 13.69 21.52
N GLY A 93 -3.66 14.85 22.19
CA GLY A 93 -2.37 15.50 22.40
C GLY A 93 -1.62 15.87 21.09
N GLY A 94 -2.36 16.13 20.02
CA GLY A 94 -1.79 16.44 18.69
C GLY A 94 -1.44 15.21 17.84
N HIS A 95 -1.65 14.00 18.36
CA HIS A 95 -1.43 12.75 17.64
C HIS A 95 -2.75 12.13 17.17
N ALA A 96 -2.78 11.66 15.92
CA ALA A 96 -3.95 10.96 15.38
C ALA A 96 -4.06 9.56 16.01
N THR A 97 -5.24 9.25 16.54
CA THR A 97 -5.65 7.91 16.97
C THR A 97 -6.86 7.50 16.17
N TYR A 98 -7.05 6.19 15.96
CA TYR A 98 -8.07 5.67 15.06
C TYR A 98 -8.96 4.68 15.80
N ASP A 99 -10.28 4.84 15.66
CA ASP A 99 -11.28 3.84 16.03
C ASP A 99 -11.86 3.26 14.72
N PHE A 100 -11.67 1.96 14.52
CA PHE A 100 -12.12 1.28 13.31
C PHE A 100 -13.43 0.54 13.52
N TYR A 101 -14.30 0.64 12.53
CA TYR A 101 -15.54 -0.10 12.38
C TYR A 101 -15.44 -0.95 11.12
N ASP A 102 -14.86 -2.12 11.25
CA ASP A 102 -14.59 -3.05 10.14
C ASP A 102 -15.20 -4.44 10.32
N GLU A 103 -15.79 -4.73 11.49
CA GLU A 103 -16.49 -5.98 11.74
C GLU A 103 -17.60 -6.16 10.71
N ASN A 104 -17.56 -7.29 9.99
CA ASN A 104 -18.48 -7.59 8.89
C ASN A 104 -18.45 -6.61 7.70
N SER A 105 -17.46 -5.74 7.58
CA SER A 105 -17.34 -4.86 6.42
C SER A 105 -17.07 -5.63 5.13
N ALA A 106 -17.41 -5.05 3.98
CA ALA A 106 -17.19 -5.63 2.67
C ALA A 106 -15.72 -5.98 2.44
N GLY A 107 -14.81 -5.08 2.81
CA GLY A 107 -13.36 -5.28 2.64
C GLY A 107 -12.79 -6.38 3.54
N ARG A 108 -13.28 -6.46 4.80
CA ARG A 108 -12.80 -7.47 5.75
C ARG A 108 -13.31 -8.88 5.43
N MET A 109 -14.55 -9.00 5.00
CA MET A 109 -15.24 -10.30 4.89
C MET A 109 -15.07 -10.98 3.53
N ILE A 110 -14.18 -10.48 2.68
CA ILE A 110 -13.78 -11.17 1.44
C ILE A 110 -13.11 -12.51 1.78
N THR A 111 -13.41 -13.54 1.01
CA THR A 111 -12.91 -14.91 1.21
C THR A 111 -12.13 -15.38 0.00
N PRO A 112 -11.33 -16.48 0.06
CA PRO A 112 -10.68 -17.06 -1.11
C PRO A 112 -11.65 -17.43 -2.24
N GLY A 113 -12.89 -17.77 -1.91
CA GLY A 113 -13.93 -18.08 -2.87
C GLY A 113 -14.45 -16.88 -3.67
N ASP A 114 -14.28 -15.67 -3.14
CA ASP A 114 -14.70 -14.42 -3.79
C ASP A 114 -13.61 -13.87 -4.72
N MET A 115 -12.37 -14.41 -4.63
CA MET A 115 -11.25 -13.91 -5.43
C MET A 115 -11.40 -14.31 -6.91
N PRO A 116 -11.37 -13.34 -7.84
CA PRO A 116 -11.51 -13.63 -9.27
C PRO A 116 -10.29 -14.37 -9.81
N ALA A 117 -10.50 -15.12 -10.89
CA ALA A 117 -9.40 -15.62 -11.71
C ALA A 117 -8.76 -14.41 -12.44
N LEU A 118 -7.44 -14.29 -12.35
CA LEU A 118 -6.73 -13.19 -12.98
C LEU A 118 -6.36 -13.53 -14.42
N SER A 119 -6.69 -12.64 -15.36
CA SER A 119 -6.31 -12.76 -16.77
C SER A 119 -4.79 -12.53 -16.96
N ALA A 120 -4.28 -12.85 -18.15
CA ALA A 120 -2.89 -12.59 -18.53
C ALA A 120 -2.56 -11.08 -18.63
N GLU A 121 -3.55 -10.21 -18.68
CA GLU A 121 -3.36 -8.75 -18.70
C GLU A 121 -2.84 -8.22 -17.36
N VAL A 122 -3.14 -8.93 -16.26
CA VAL A 122 -2.55 -8.61 -14.94
C VAL A 122 -1.14 -9.16 -14.91
N SER A 123 -0.15 -8.30 -15.01
CA SER A 123 1.28 -8.66 -15.04
C SER A 123 1.97 -8.49 -13.69
N ALA A 124 1.42 -7.64 -12.80
CA ALA A 124 1.98 -7.39 -11.49
C ALA A 124 0.88 -7.27 -10.42
N LEU A 125 1.22 -7.64 -9.19
CA LEU A 125 0.35 -7.57 -8.01
C LEU A 125 1.01 -6.70 -6.95
N TYR A 126 0.21 -5.85 -6.32
CA TYR A 126 0.62 -5.06 -5.15
C TYR A 126 -0.27 -5.41 -3.97
N PHE A 127 0.35 -5.70 -2.81
CA PHE A 127 -0.33 -6.01 -1.56
C PHE A 127 0.20 -5.12 -0.44
N GLY A 128 -0.63 -4.80 0.56
CA GLY A 128 -0.16 -4.04 1.71
C GLY A 128 -1.24 -3.72 2.73
N GLY A 129 -0.83 -2.94 3.73
CA GLY A 129 -1.72 -2.32 4.70
C GLY A 129 -2.44 -3.27 5.65
N ILE A 130 -3.57 -2.79 6.18
CA ILE A 130 -4.37 -3.53 7.16
C ILE A 130 -5.06 -4.78 6.57
N SER A 131 -5.18 -4.85 5.24
CA SER A 131 -5.72 -6.03 4.56
C SER A 131 -4.90 -7.29 4.80
N LEU A 132 -3.62 -7.17 5.17
CA LEU A 132 -2.77 -8.30 5.54
C LEU A 132 -3.00 -8.80 6.98
N ALA A 133 -3.70 -8.01 7.82
CA ALA A 133 -3.99 -8.32 9.21
C ALA A 133 -5.45 -8.70 9.46
N CYS A 134 -6.39 -8.15 8.69
CA CYS A 134 -7.83 -8.26 8.92
C CYS A 134 -8.41 -9.55 8.34
N GLU A 135 -8.58 -10.57 9.17
CA GLU A 135 -9.17 -11.86 8.78
C GLU A 135 -10.71 -11.79 8.70
N PRO A 136 -11.34 -12.54 7.79
CA PRO A 136 -10.80 -13.56 6.88
C PRO A 136 -10.16 -13.00 5.61
N GLY A 137 -10.32 -11.72 5.27
CA GLY A 137 -9.80 -11.11 4.05
C GLY A 137 -8.29 -11.29 3.89
N ALA A 138 -7.52 -11.20 4.97
CA ALA A 138 -6.08 -11.40 4.95
C ALA A 138 -5.66 -12.79 4.42
N ASP A 139 -6.43 -13.83 4.73
CA ASP A 139 -6.19 -15.17 4.20
C ASP A 139 -6.53 -15.26 2.70
N ALA A 140 -7.56 -14.52 2.27
CA ALA A 140 -7.95 -14.45 0.87
C ALA A 140 -6.87 -13.77 0.01
N TYR A 141 -6.27 -12.68 0.48
CA TYR A 141 -5.16 -12.01 -0.21
C TYR A 141 -3.89 -12.89 -0.22
N ALA A 142 -3.59 -13.59 0.88
CA ALA A 142 -2.46 -14.52 0.92
C ALA A 142 -2.64 -15.70 -0.04
N ASP A 143 -3.84 -16.25 -0.15
CA ASP A 143 -4.18 -17.31 -1.10
C ASP A 143 -4.09 -16.81 -2.55
N LEU A 144 -4.60 -15.59 -2.84
CA LEU A 144 -4.49 -14.96 -4.15
C LEU A 144 -3.02 -14.80 -4.58
N LEU A 145 -2.17 -14.30 -3.67
CA LEU A 145 -0.73 -14.16 -3.90
C LEU A 145 -0.12 -15.52 -4.20
N ALA A 146 -0.34 -16.51 -3.35
CA ALA A 146 0.25 -17.84 -3.51
C ALA A 146 -0.11 -18.51 -4.86
N ARG A 147 -1.35 -18.35 -5.32
CA ARG A 147 -1.79 -18.90 -6.62
C ARG A 147 -1.23 -18.17 -7.84
N ASN A 148 -0.73 -16.95 -7.68
CA ASN A 148 -0.38 -16.08 -8.80
C ASN A 148 1.09 -15.64 -8.84
N ALA A 149 1.84 -15.83 -7.74
CA ALA A 149 3.20 -15.33 -7.59
C ALA A 149 4.19 -15.93 -8.61
N GLU A 150 3.99 -17.15 -9.10
CA GLU A 150 4.90 -17.78 -10.07
C GLU A 150 4.95 -17.02 -11.40
N GLY A 151 3.79 -16.54 -11.86
CA GLY A 151 3.64 -15.95 -13.21
C GLY A 151 3.62 -14.41 -13.24
N ARG A 152 3.67 -13.72 -12.09
CA ARG A 152 3.50 -12.28 -11.99
C ARG A 152 4.53 -11.66 -11.06
N ALA A 153 4.94 -10.42 -11.35
CA ALA A 153 5.72 -9.62 -10.39
C ALA A 153 4.86 -9.32 -9.16
N VAL A 154 5.43 -9.44 -7.97
CA VAL A 154 4.74 -9.16 -6.71
C VAL A 154 5.52 -8.14 -5.91
N MET A 155 4.86 -7.03 -5.57
CA MET A 155 5.35 -6.08 -4.58
C MET A 155 4.46 -6.12 -3.33
N ILE A 156 5.09 -6.11 -2.15
CA ILE A 156 4.40 -6.03 -0.87
C ILE A 156 4.97 -4.88 -0.01
N ASP A 157 4.07 -4.10 0.59
CA ASP A 157 4.36 -3.16 1.67
C ASP A 157 3.53 -3.56 2.89
N PRO A 158 4.11 -4.26 3.88
CA PRO A 158 3.36 -4.69 5.06
C PRO A 158 2.65 -3.55 5.78
N ASN A 159 3.27 -2.37 5.83
CA ASN A 159 2.71 -1.15 6.42
C ASN A 159 2.00 -1.46 7.74
N ILE A 160 2.76 -2.04 8.67
CA ILE A 160 2.26 -2.75 9.85
C ILE A 160 1.53 -1.81 10.80
N ARG A 161 0.33 -2.21 11.18
CA ARG A 161 -0.48 -1.53 12.19
C ARG A 161 -0.80 -2.53 13.31
N PRO A 162 0.01 -2.60 14.38
CA PRO A 162 -0.12 -3.61 15.42
C PRO A 162 -1.52 -3.69 16.05
N GLY A 163 -2.24 -2.58 16.11
CA GLY A 163 -3.61 -2.54 16.66
C GLY A 163 -4.64 -3.38 15.89
N PHE A 164 -4.35 -3.75 14.63
CA PHE A 164 -5.21 -4.64 13.83
C PHE A 164 -4.90 -6.12 14.00
N ILE A 165 -3.73 -6.44 14.56
CA ILE A 165 -3.25 -7.81 14.67
C ILE A 165 -3.89 -8.44 15.91
N LYS A 166 -4.91 -9.29 15.71
CA LYS A 166 -5.58 -10.02 16.80
C LYS A 166 -4.82 -11.29 17.20
N ASP A 167 -4.26 -11.99 16.22
CA ASP A 167 -3.41 -13.19 16.41
C ASP A 167 -2.04 -12.94 15.79
N ILE A 168 -1.07 -12.63 16.65
CA ILE A 168 0.28 -12.23 16.20
C ILE A 168 1.04 -13.38 15.54
N GLU A 169 0.85 -14.61 16.02
CA GLU A 169 1.51 -15.79 15.46
C GLU A 169 1.01 -16.10 14.05
N ARG A 170 -0.32 -16.09 13.88
CA ARG A 170 -0.96 -16.30 12.58
C ARG A 170 -0.60 -15.20 11.59
N TYR A 171 -0.58 -13.94 12.03
CA TYR A 171 -0.15 -12.82 11.20
C TYR A 171 1.30 -12.99 10.75
N ARG A 172 2.24 -13.30 11.67
CA ARG A 172 3.65 -13.51 11.35
C ARG A 172 3.85 -14.65 10.37
N GLN A 173 3.19 -15.78 10.57
CA GLN A 173 3.28 -16.93 9.67
C GLN A 173 2.75 -16.63 8.27
N ARG A 174 1.63 -15.86 8.18
CA ARG A 174 1.07 -15.43 6.91
C ARG A 174 2.00 -14.44 6.21
N LEU A 175 2.43 -13.41 6.92
CA LEU A 175 3.33 -12.39 6.39
C LEU A 175 4.64 -13.00 5.89
N ASP A 176 5.23 -13.91 6.65
CA ASP A 176 6.50 -14.58 6.29
C ASP A 176 6.38 -15.33 4.96
N ARG A 177 5.26 -16.05 4.76
CA ARG A 177 4.98 -16.71 3.48
C ARG A 177 4.77 -15.74 2.33
N MET A 178 4.07 -14.63 2.57
CA MET A 178 3.83 -13.62 1.55
C MET A 178 5.14 -12.90 1.17
N LEU A 179 5.99 -12.57 2.13
CA LEU A 179 7.31 -11.98 1.89
C LEU A 179 8.20 -12.90 1.05
N ALA A 180 8.22 -14.20 1.36
CA ALA A 180 9.02 -15.18 0.63
C ALA A 180 8.57 -15.37 -0.84
N LEU A 181 7.32 -15.08 -1.15
CA LEU A 181 6.75 -15.17 -2.51
C LEU A 181 6.80 -13.85 -3.30
N SER A 182 7.23 -12.77 -2.64
CA SER A 182 7.29 -11.43 -3.25
C SER A 182 8.62 -11.19 -3.93
N ASP A 183 8.62 -10.40 -5.01
CA ASP A 183 9.83 -10.00 -5.73
C ASP A 183 10.39 -8.69 -5.18
N ILE A 184 9.50 -7.77 -4.77
CA ILE A 184 9.84 -6.48 -4.18
C ILE A 184 9.17 -6.41 -2.81
N VAL A 185 9.96 -6.17 -1.78
CA VAL A 185 9.47 -5.87 -0.43
C VAL A 185 9.85 -4.44 -0.07
N LYS A 186 8.87 -3.58 0.18
CA LYS A 186 9.14 -2.26 0.74
C LYS A 186 8.76 -2.27 2.21
N VAL A 187 9.61 -1.75 3.05
CA VAL A 187 9.39 -1.60 4.50
C VAL A 187 9.89 -0.23 4.97
N SER A 188 9.26 0.29 6.01
CA SER A 188 9.86 1.35 6.83
C SER A 188 10.87 0.73 7.80
N ASP A 189 11.72 1.55 8.40
CA ASP A 189 12.60 1.13 9.50
C ASP A 189 11.80 0.62 10.71
N GLU A 190 10.63 1.20 10.98
CA GLU A 190 9.70 0.74 12.02
C GLU A 190 9.15 -0.65 11.69
N ASP A 191 8.64 -0.86 10.47
CA ASP A 191 8.13 -2.16 10.02
C ASP A 191 9.22 -3.24 10.04
N LEU A 192 10.42 -2.89 9.56
CA LEU A 192 11.55 -3.82 9.55
C LEU A 192 11.94 -4.24 10.97
N ASN A 193 11.95 -3.30 11.93
CA ASN A 193 12.20 -3.60 13.34
C ASN A 193 11.09 -4.43 13.97
N TRP A 194 9.85 -4.27 13.55
CA TRP A 194 8.72 -5.08 14.02
C TRP A 194 8.80 -6.53 13.45
N ILE A 195 9.15 -6.66 12.16
CA ILE A 195 9.33 -7.97 11.50
C ILE A 195 10.48 -8.72 12.15
N ASN A 196 11.60 -8.05 12.33
CA ASN A 196 12.79 -8.61 12.95
C ASN A 196 13.21 -7.79 14.19
N PRO A 197 12.79 -8.19 15.41
CA PRO A 197 13.10 -7.47 16.63
C PRO A 197 14.50 -7.74 17.17
N ALA A 198 15.32 -8.58 16.50
CA ALA A 198 16.69 -8.85 16.92
C ALA A 198 17.54 -7.56 16.96
N PRO A 199 18.52 -7.44 17.86
CA PRO A 199 19.39 -6.28 17.97
C PRO A 199 20.47 -6.25 16.87
N LEU A 200 20.03 -6.30 15.62
CA LEU A 200 20.85 -6.25 14.41
C LEU A 200 20.76 -4.86 13.77
N SER A 201 21.76 -4.54 12.94
CA SER A 201 21.68 -3.34 12.10
C SER A 201 20.52 -3.46 11.10
N LEU A 202 19.97 -2.32 10.62
CA LEU A 202 18.92 -2.34 9.58
C LEU A 202 19.40 -3.08 8.32
N ARG A 203 20.68 -2.92 7.96
CA ARG A 203 21.30 -3.62 6.82
C ARG A 203 21.29 -5.15 7.00
N ASP A 204 21.64 -5.64 8.19
CA ASP A 204 21.64 -7.09 8.47
C ASP A 204 20.21 -7.64 8.44
N LYS A 205 19.22 -6.89 8.99
CA LYS A 205 17.81 -7.26 8.91
C LYS A 205 17.29 -7.31 7.48
N VAL A 206 17.72 -6.37 6.63
CA VAL A 206 17.41 -6.39 5.19
C VAL A 206 18.04 -7.62 4.51
N ALA A 207 19.28 -7.96 4.84
CA ALA A 207 19.93 -9.15 4.29
C ALA A 207 19.18 -10.44 4.66
N GLU A 208 18.69 -10.56 5.91
CA GLU A 208 17.84 -11.68 6.32
C GLU A 208 16.49 -11.70 5.57
N LEU A 209 15.94 -10.53 5.24
CA LEU A 209 14.71 -10.43 4.46
C LEU A 209 14.92 -10.82 2.99
N LEU A 210 16.01 -10.37 2.36
CA LEU A 210 16.41 -10.80 1.01
C LEU A 210 16.63 -12.32 0.93
N ALA A 211 17.24 -12.91 1.97
CA ALA A 211 17.47 -14.35 2.04
C ALA A 211 16.18 -15.20 2.06
N LYS A 212 15.01 -14.60 2.30
CA LYS A 212 13.70 -15.26 2.24
C LYS A 212 13.17 -15.44 0.82
N GLY A 213 13.64 -14.65 -0.16
CA GLY A 213 13.21 -14.78 -1.56
C GLY A 213 13.13 -13.51 -2.40
N PRO A 214 12.87 -12.31 -1.84
CA PRO A 214 12.76 -11.10 -2.63
C PRO A 214 14.02 -10.80 -3.42
N SER A 215 13.86 -10.31 -4.66
CA SER A 215 14.96 -9.79 -5.47
C SER A 215 15.37 -8.38 -5.07
N VAL A 216 14.41 -7.62 -4.50
CA VAL A 216 14.58 -6.21 -4.12
C VAL A 216 13.95 -5.97 -2.76
N VAL A 217 14.69 -5.34 -1.85
CA VAL A 217 14.14 -4.78 -0.61
C VAL A 217 14.36 -3.27 -0.62
N ILE A 218 13.28 -2.51 -0.40
CA ILE A 218 13.29 -1.05 -0.32
C ILE A 218 13.05 -0.66 1.14
N LEU A 219 14.02 -0.01 1.75
CA LEU A 219 13.94 0.52 3.11
C LEU A 219 13.72 2.04 3.06
N THR A 220 12.57 2.50 3.55
CA THR A 220 12.27 3.93 3.65
C THR A 220 12.51 4.44 5.08
N ARG A 221 13.05 5.67 5.20
CA ARG A 221 13.37 6.33 6.47
C ARG A 221 12.88 7.77 6.50
N GLY A 222 11.64 7.98 6.11
CA GLY A 222 11.00 9.30 6.09
C GLY A 222 11.87 10.37 5.42
N GLY A 223 12.22 11.42 6.14
CA GLY A 223 13.03 12.54 5.63
C GLY A 223 14.49 12.19 5.27
N GLU A 224 14.98 11.00 5.62
CA GLU A 224 16.29 10.53 5.18
C GLU A 224 16.27 9.92 3.77
N GLY A 225 15.07 9.61 3.25
CA GLY A 225 14.91 9.03 1.91
C GLY A 225 14.73 7.51 1.93
N ALA A 226 15.22 6.86 0.88
CA ALA A 226 15.07 5.42 0.67
C ALA A 226 16.39 4.76 0.25
N THR A 227 16.59 3.52 0.70
CA THR A 227 17.67 2.67 0.24
C THR A 227 17.08 1.41 -0.40
N GLY A 228 17.46 1.13 -1.63
CA GLY A 228 17.14 -0.11 -2.34
C GLY A 228 18.30 -1.10 -2.22
N TYR A 229 17.99 -2.33 -1.91
CA TYR A 229 18.94 -3.43 -1.79
C TYR A 229 18.57 -4.51 -2.80
N LEU A 230 19.54 -4.96 -3.59
CA LEU A 230 19.40 -6.01 -4.57
C LEU A 230 19.92 -7.35 -4.02
N ALA A 231 19.32 -8.45 -4.46
CA ALA A 231 19.73 -9.80 -4.02
C ALA A 231 21.19 -10.14 -4.38
N ASN A 232 21.78 -9.46 -5.36
CA ASN A 232 23.19 -9.62 -5.73
C ASN A 232 24.17 -8.91 -4.78
N GLY A 233 23.67 -8.22 -3.73
CA GLY A 233 24.44 -7.48 -2.74
C GLY A 233 24.69 -6.02 -3.05
N GLU A 234 24.27 -5.52 -4.22
CA GLU A 234 24.33 -4.09 -4.56
C GLU A 234 23.27 -3.29 -3.81
N GLU A 235 23.57 -2.04 -3.52
CA GLU A 235 22.65 -1.12 -2.86
C GLU A 235 22.69 0.26 -3.52
N VAL A 236 21.55 0.94 -3.51
CA VAL A 236 21.39 2.29 -4.00
C VAL A 236 20.68 3.14 -2.96
N GLN A 237 21.08 4.39 -2.81
CA GLN A 237 20.46 5.32 -1.88
C GLN A 237 19.95 6.55 -2.62
N VAL A 238 18.71 6.93 -2.31
CA VAL A 238 18.06 8.12 -2.86
C VAL A 238 17.61 9.00 -1.70
N PRO A 239 18.03 10.27 -1.64
CA PRO A 239 17.59 11.19 -0.60
C PRO A 239 16.10 11.54 -0.77
N ALA A 240 15.46 11.92 0.34
CA ALA A 240 14.14 12.52 0.27
C ALA A 240 14.18 13.85 -0.51
N VAL A 241 13.16 14.09 -1.31
CA VAL A 241 13.00 15.37 -2.01
C VAL A 241 12.46 16.40 -1.00
N LYS A 242 13.08 17.57 -0.94
CA LYS A 242 12.64 18.64 -0.04
C LYS A 242 11.28 19.17 -0.46
N ALA A 243 10.36 19.22 0.48
CA ALA A 243 9.02 19.79 0.32
C ALA A 243 8.60 20.52 1.60
N GLU A 244 7.67 21.45 1.47
CA GLU A 244 6.97 22.00 2.62
C GLU A 244 5.96 20.97 3.11
N ILE A 245 6.14 20.46 4.33
CA ILE A 245 5.28 19.38 4.85
C ILE A 245 4.00 19.98 5.40
N VAL A 246 2.89 19.64 4.75
CA VAL A 246 1.52 19.95 5.19
C VAL A 246 0.92 18.74 5.90
N ASP A 247 1.07 17.53 5.31
CA ASP A 247 0.54 16.28 5.85
C ASP A 247 1.44 15.13 5.41
N THR A 248 1.63 14.12 6.24
CA THR A 248 2.43 12.93 5.89
C THR A 248 1.58 11.72 5.49
N VAL A 249 0.26 11.83 5.57
CA VAL A 249 -0.67 10.76 5.18
C VAL A 249 -0.51 10.42 3.70
N GLY A 250 -0.39 9.13 3.38
CA GLY A 250 -0.25 8.64 2.02
C GLY A 250 1.15 8.78 1.40
N ALA A 251 2.14 9.34 2.12
CA ALA A 251 3.50 9.49 1.58
C ALA A 251 4.12 8.14 1.15
N GLY A 252 4.00 7.11 1.99
CA GLY A 252 4.46 5.76 1.67
C GLY A 252 3.69 5.14 0.50
N ASP A 253 2.37 5.33 0.48
CA ASP A 253 1.49 4.78 -0.54
C ASP A 253 1.82 5.36 -1.93
N THR A 254 2.03 6.68 -1.99
CA THR A 254 2.37 7.39 -3.23
C THR A 254 3.82 7.18 -3.64
N PHE A 255 4.75 6.97 -2.70
CA PHE A 255 6.10 6.49 -2.98
C PHE A 255 6.05 5.12 -3.68
N ASN A 256 5.29 4.16 -3.15
CA ASN A 256 5.11 2.83 -3.75
C ASN A 256 4.54 2.93 -5.17
N ALA A 257 3.53 3.79 -5.35
CA ALA A 257 2.95 4.03 -6.67
C ALA A 257 3.98 4.59 -7.66
N GLY A 258 4.80 5.57 -7.25
CA GLY A 258 5.86 6.12 -8.09
C GLY A 258 6.89 5.07 -8.49
N VAL A 259 7.34 4.23 -7.55
CA VAL A 259 8.26 3.13 -7.83
C VAL A 259 7.66 2.16 -8.85
N LEU A 260 6.43 1.69 -8.62
CA LEU A 260 5.74 0.75 -9.50
C LEU A 260 5.47 1.35 -10.89
N ALA A 261 5.04 2.62 -10.96
CA ALA A 261 4.78 3.31 -12.21
C ALA A 261 6.07 3.42 -13.05
N LYS A 262 7.18 3.83 -12.43
CA LYS A 262 8.46 3.98 -13.15
C LYS A 262 9.01 2.62 -13.59
N MET A 263 8.97 1.60 -12.74
CA MET A 263 9.38 0.24 -13.15
C MET A 263 8.53 -0.31 -14.29
N SER A 264 7.23 -0.02 -14.30
CA SER A 264 6.31 -0.40 -15.39
C SER A 264 6.65 0.34 -16.69
N GLU A 265 6.88 1.66 -16.61
CA GLU A 265 7.29 2.49 -17.75
C GLU A 265 8.58 1.98 -18.40
N LEU A 266 9.57 1.60 -17.58
CA LEU A 266 10.84 1.04 -18.01
C LEU A 266 10.77 -0.42 -18.49
N GLY A 267 9.57 -1.05 -18.42
CA GLY A 267 9.38 -2.44 -18.80
C GLY A 267 10.09 -3.43 -17.88
N GLN A 268 10.35 -3.03 -16.63
CA GLN A 268 11.09 -3.85 -15.65
C GLN A 268 10.19 -4.53 -14.60
N LEU A 269 8.87 -4.30 -14.64
CA LEU A 269 7.94 -4.85 -13.66
C LEU A 269 7.45 -6.25 -14.07
N HIS A 270 8.39 -7.19 -14.19
CA HIS A 270 8.13 -8.63 -14.37
C HIS A 270 9.26 -9.47 -13.75
N LYS A 271 8.96 -10.71 -13.35
CA LYS A 271 9.87 -11.55 -12.56
C LYS A 271 11.29 -11.67 -13.11
N SER A 272 11.44 -11.96 -14.38
CA SER A 272 12.76 -12.18 -14.98
C SER A 272 13.61 -10.89 -15.00
N ALA A 273 13.01 -9.71 -15.16
CA ALA A 273 13.71 -8.45 -15.06
C ALA A 273 14.08 -8.11 -13.61
N LEU A 274 13.17 -8.34 -12.67
CA LEU A 274 13.42 -8.08 -11.24
C LEU A 274 14.57 -8.94 -10.69
N ALA A 275 14.70 -10.18 -11.17
CA ALA A 275 15.79 -11.08 -10.76
C ALA A 275 17.18 -10.58 -11.18
N THR A 276 17.27 -9.70 -12.20
CA THR A 276 18.51 -9.15 -12.75
C THR A 276 18.47 -7.62 -12.82
N LEU A 277 17.69 -7.00 -11.93
CA LEU A 277 17.49 -5.56 -11.91
C LEU A 277 18.82 -4.83 -11.67
N SER A 278 19.10 -3.81 -12.50
CA SER A 278 20.30 -3.01 -12.33
C SER A 278 20.13 -1.90 -11.28
N PRO A 279 21.24 -1.50 -10.62
CA PRO A 279 21.22 -0.38 -9.67
C PRO A 279 20.70 0.93 -10.28
N GLU A 280 20.98 1.20 -11.56
CA GLU A 280 20.55 2.42 -12.25
C GLU A 280 19.03 2.47 -12.38
N VAL A 281 18.40 1.37 -12.80
CA VAL A 281 16.94 1.27 -12.91
C VAL A 281 16.29 1.41 -11.55
N LEU A 282 16.84 0.74 -10.52
CA LEU A 282 16.31 0.88 -9.16
C LEU A 282 16.45 2.32 -8.65
N THR A 283 17.58 2.98 -8.91
CA THR A 283 17.80 4.39 -8.54
C THR A 283 16.76 5.30 -9.20
N GLU A 284 16.48 5.12 -10.49
CA GLU A 284 15.49 5.90 -11.22
C GLU A 284 14.08 5.71 -10.64
N ALA A 285 13.70 4.45 -10.34
CA ALA A 285 12.42 4.14 -9.75
C ALA A 285 12.25 4.75 -8.35
N LEU A 286 13.26 4.62 -7.48
CA LEU A 286 13.24 5.21 -6.15
C LEU A 286 13.19 6.74 -6.20
N ALA A 287 13.97 7.37 -7.09
CA ALA A 287 13.98 8.81 -7.25
C ALA A 287 12.62 9.34 -7.74
N TYR A 288 11.95 8.61 -8.63
CA TYR A 288 10.60 8.95 -9.06
C TYR A 288 9.60 8.81 -7.92
N GLY A 289 9.64 7.71 -7.15
CA GLY A 289 8.83 7.53 -5.95
C GLY A 289 9.02 8.66 -4.93
N ALA A 290 10.27 9.09 -4.70
CA ALA A 290 10.57 10.19 -3.80
C ALA A 290 9.99 11.53 -4.27
N ARG A 291 9.97 11.82 -5.58
CA ARG A 291 9.31 13.02 -6.12
C ARG A 291 7.80 12.98 -5.94
N VAL A 292 7.17 11.84 -6.25
CA VAL A 292 5.72 11.66 -6.06
C VAL A 292 5.32 11.85 -4.60
N ALA A 293 6.05 11.24 -3.68
CA ALA A 293 5.81 11.40 -2.23
C ALA A 293 5.99 12.86 -1.77
N ALA A 294 6.99 13.58 -2.29
CA ALA A 294 7.25 14.98 -1.94
C ALA A 294 6.08 15.90 -2.33
N VAL A 295 5.47 15.67 -3.49
CA VAL A 295 4.25 16.42 -3.87
C VAL A 295 3.08 16.05 -2.96
N THR A 296 2.93 14.78 -2.62
CA THR A 296 1.85 14.34 -1.71
C THR A 296 1.95 15.00 -0.35
N VAL A 297 3.13 14.99 0.28
CA VAL A 297 3.29 15.59 1.64
C VAL A 297 3.13 17.11 1.66
N SER A 298 3.19 17.79 0.52
CA SER A 298 2.91 19.22 0.41
C SER A 298 1.42 19.56 0.35
N ARG A 299 0.54 18.57 0.48
CA ARG A 299 -0.92 18.68 0.39
C ARG A 299 -1.59 18.06 1.61
N ALA A 300 -2.81 18.48 1.90
CA ALA A 300 -3.62 17.84 2.95
C ALA A 300 -4.14 16.47 2.50
N GLY A 301 -4.06 15.47 3.36
CA GLY A 301 -4.48 14.09 3.12
C GLY A 301 -3.63 13.35 2.08
N ALA A 302 -4.01 12.13 1.74
CA ALA A 302 -3.34 11.29 0.75
C ALA A 302 -3.62 11.76 -0.71
N ASN A 303 -3.40 13.04 -0.99
CA ASN A 303 -3.72 13.66 -2.28
C ASN A 303 -2.57 13.49 -3.29
N ALA A 304 -2.53 12.33 -3.93
CA ALA A 304 -1.53 12.00 -4.94
C ALA A 304 -1.53 12.98 -6.12
N PRO A 305 -0.37 13.35 -6.67
CA PRO A 305 -0.26 14.18 -7.85
C PRO A 305 -0.69 13.45 -9.14
N TRP A 306 -1.04 14.23 -10.14
CA TRP A 306 -1.11 13.78 -11.52
C TRP A 306 0.28 13.80 -12.17
N VAL A 307 0.44 13.05 -13.27
CA VAL A 307 1.73 12.93 -13.95
C VAL A 307 2.30 14.29 -14.40
N GLU A 308 1.44 15.25 -14.75
CA GLU A 308 1.84 16.59 -15.18
C GLU A 308 2.38 17.47 -14.03
N GLU A 309 2.23 17.01 -12.79
CA GLU A 309 2.64 17.74 -11.59
C GLU A 309 3.98 17.25 -11.03
N ILE A 310 4.60 16.21 -11.66
CA ILE A 310 5.88 15.61 -11.27
C ILE A 310 7.00 16.06 -12.22
#